data_eddbae84e13ae3ef05dd77e2c4af24d0
#
_entry.id   eddbae84e13ae3ef05dd77e2c4af24d0
#
_cell.length_a   1.000
_cell.length_b   1.000
_cell.length_c   1.000
_cell.angle_alpha   90.00
_cell.angle_beta   90.00
_cell.angle_gamma   90.00
#
_symmetry.space_group_name_H-M   'P 1'
#
loop_
_entity.id
_entity.type
_entity.pdbx_description
1 polymer ?
#
loop_
_entity_poly.entity_id
_entity_poly.type
_entity_poly.pdbx_seq_one_letter_code
_entity_poly.pdbx_strand_id
1 'polypeptide(L)'
;VDLNLNKGETHVLMGPNGAGKSTLGYALMGNPRYEITDGHIFFNGKDITEESPAERARDGIFLSFQNPIEVPGITLGNFIRTALEQRTGSRIRLWNFRKELKKAMDILQMDEEYADRDLNVGFSGGEKKKAEILQLLMLKPSLAILDETDSGLDVDAVRTVSRGVEEYQKNKNGALLILSLIHISEPTRQAE
;
A
#
# COMPACT_ATOMS: atom_id res chain seq x y z
N VAL A 1 -6.73 -16.99 13.64
CA VAL A 1 -5.59 -16.06 13.78
C VAL A 1 -6.04 -14.91 14.65
N ASP A 2 -5.32 -14.66 15.74
CA ASP A 2 -5.54 -13.50 16.60
C ASP A 2 -4.44 -12.48 16.30
N LEU A 3 -4.83 -11.33 15.74
CA LEU A 3 -3.92 -10.25 15.37
C LEU A 3 -4.51 -8.92 15.83
N ASN A 4 -3.73 -8.13 16.53
CA ASN A 4 -4.11 -6.78 16.94
C ASN A 4 -3.02 -5.80 16.51
N LEU A 5 -3.40 -4.77 15.74
CA LEU A 5 -2.53 -3.68 15.32
C LEU A 5 -3.07 -2.36 15.84
N ASN A 6 -2.26 -1.61 16.57
CA ASN A 6 -2.61 -0.26 16.98
C ASN A 6 -2.08 0.80 16.01
N LYS A 7 -2.65 2.00 16.07
CA LYS A 7 -2.18 3.13 15.26
C LYS A 7 -0.70 3.41 15.53
N GLY A 8 0.07 3.63 14.48
CA GLY A 8 1.50 3.88 14.55
C GLY A 8 2.37 2.63 14.71
N GLU A 9 1.77 1.45 14.83
CA GLU A 9 2.52 0.20 14.90
C GLU A 9 2.88 -0.34 13.51
N THR A 10 4.00 -1.03 13.47
CA THR A 10 4.42 -1.83 12.32
C THR A 10 4.59 -3.27 12.76
N HIS A 11 3.83 -4.16 12.15
CA HIS A 11 3.96 -5.59 12.35
C HIS A 11 4.49 -6.25 11.09
N VAL A 12 5.39 -7.21 11.27
CA VAL A 12 5.95 -8.01 10.18
C VAL A 12 5.53 -9.46 10.39
N LEU A 13 4.73 -9.97 9.47
CA LEU A 13 4.34 -11.38 9.45
C LEU A 13 5.31 -12.13 8.53
N MET A 14 6.15 -12.95 9.13
CA MET A 14 7.13 -13.77 8.41
C MET A 14 6.70 -15.23 8.36
N GLY A 15 7.05 -15.91 7.27
CA GLY A 15 6.78 -17.33 7.12
C GLY A 15 7.15 -17.84 5.74
N PRO A 16 7.25 -19.16 5.55
CA PRO A 16 7.56 -19.76 4.27
C PRO A 16 6.45 -19.51 3.23
N ASN A 17 6.78 -19.77 1.96
CA ASN A 17 5.76 -19.78 0.90
C ASN A 17 4.66 -20.78 1.23
N GLY A 18 3.41 -20.42 0.95
CA GLY A 18 2.25 -21.26 1.25
C GLY A 18 1.76 -21.21 2.70
N ALA A 19 2.40 -20.45 3.59
CA ALA A 19 1.96 -20.30 4.99
C ALA A 19 0.65 -19.48 5.17
N GLY A 20 0.09 -18.95 4.09
CA GLY A 20 -1.17 -18.20 4.14
C GLY A 20 -1.04 -16.70 4.38
N LYS A 21 0.17 -16.12 4.32
CA LYS A 21 0.40 -14.67 4.52
C LYS A 21 -0.44 -13.81 3.57
N SER A 22 -0.29 -14.04 2.28
CA SER A 22 -1.04 -13.29 1.24
C SER A 22 -2.55 -13.56 1.36
N THR A 23 -2.94 -14.79 1.72
CA THR A 23 -4.34 -15.14 2.00
C THR A 23 -4.93 -14.28 3.12
N LEU A 24 -4.16 -14.06 4.20
CA LEU A 24 -4.56 -13.16 5.28
C LEU A 24 -4.74 -11.73 4.75
N GLY A 25 -3.79 -11.20 3.98
CA GLY A 25 -3.89 -9.87 3.37
C GLY A 25 -5.15 -9.73 2.50
N TYR A 26 -5.43 -10.71 1.65
CA TYR A 26 -6.63 -10.72 0.81
C TYR A 26 -7.92 -10.83 1.63
N ALA A 27 -7.95 -11.65 2.68
CA ALA A 27 -9.10 -11.76 3.57
C ALA A 27 -9.35 -10.45 4.32
N LEU A 28 -8.29 -9.80 4.82
CA LEU A 28 -8.37 -8.48 5.46
C LEU A 28 -8.90 -7.39 4.50
N MET A 29 -8.60 -7.50 3.20
CA MET A 29 -9.13 -6.59 2.18
C MET A 29 -10.53 -6.97 1.69
N GLY A 30 -11.09 -8.10 2.13
CA GLY A 30 -12.43 -8.55 1.74
C GLY A 30 -12.49 -9.12 0.33
N ASN A 31 -11.40 -9.72 -0.17
CA ASN A 31 -11.40 -10.34 -1.48
C ASN A 31 -12.42 -11.49 -1.55
N PRO A 32 -13.39 -11.47 -2.48
CA PRO A 32 -14.50 -12.42 -2.51
C PRO A 32 -14.09 -13.88 -2.80
N ARG A 33 -12.83 -14.13 -3.15
CA ARG A 33 -12.30 -15.50 -3.29
C ARG A 33 -11.99 -16.17 -1.95
N TYR A 34 -11.98 -15.40 -0.85
CA TYR A 34 -11.64 -15.89 0.47
C TYR A 34 -12.79 -15.61 1.43
N GLU A 35 -13.47 -16.66 1.82
CA GLU A 35 -14.56 -16.61 2.79
C GLU A 35 -14.01 -16.67 4.23
N ILE A 36 -14.53 -15.82 5.10
CA ILE A 36 -14.24 -15.87 6.53
C ILE A 36 -15.26 -16.81 7.15
N THR A 37 -14.83 -18.04 7.45
CA THR A 37 -15.72 -19.09 7.98
C THR A 37 -15.94 -18.98 9.48
N ASP A 38 -15.04 -18.32 10.21
CA ASP A 38 -15.13 -18.12 11.66
C ASP A 38 -14.31 -16.91 12.08
N GLY A 39 -14.78 -16.22 13.12
CA GLY A 39 -14.16 -15.01 13.65
C GLY A 39 -14.66 -13.72 13.04
N HIS A 40 -14.10 -12.60 13.51
CA HIS A 40 -14.49 -11.25 13.10
C HIS A 40 -13.27 -10.38 12.81
N ILE A 41 -13.45 -9.42 11.90
CA ILE A 41 -12.47 -8.37 11.61
C ILE A 41 -13.03 -7.05 12.11
N PHE A 42 -12.34 -6.43 13.06
CA PHE A 42 -12.67 -5.09 13.55
C PHE A 42 -11.66 -4.06 13.03
N PHE A 43 -12.16 -2.98 12.50
CA PHE A 43 -11.35 -1.86 12.04
C PHE A 43 -11.84 -0.55 12.65
N ASN A 44 -10.99 0.14 13.42
CA ASN A 44 -11.37 1.32 14.20
C ASN A 44 -12.63 1.13 15.06
N GLY A 45 -12.80 -0.07 15.65
CA GLY A 45 -13.94 -0.42 16.49
C GLY A 45 -15.22 -0.84 15.77
N LYS A 46 -15.21 -0.84 14.42
CA LYS A 46 -16.32 -1.28 13.58
C LYS A 46 -16.06 -2.69 13.09
N ASP A 47 -17.06 -3.57 13.14
CA ASP A 47 -17.01 -4.89 12.51
C ASP A 47 -17.14 -4.69 10.98
N ILE A 48 -16.11 -5.10 10.25
CA ILE A 48 -16.03 -5.01 8.79
C ILE A 48 -16.03 -6.37 8.11
N THR A 49 -16.36 -7.42 8.83
CA THR A 49 -16.26 -8.81 8.34
C THR A 49 -17.00 -9.02 7.02
N GLU A 50 -18.21 -8.44 6.90
CA GLU A 50 -19.06 -8.56 5.71
C GLU A 50 -18.89 -7.42 4.70
N GLU A 51 -18.01 -6.45 4.96
CA GLU A 51 -17.81 -5.33 4.06
C GLU A 51 -17.06 -5.73 2.80
N SER A 52 -17.49 -5.13 1.68
CA SER A 52 -16.84 -5.28 0.39
C SER A 52 -15.43 -4.65 0.36
N PRO A 53 -14.55 -5.07 -0.55
CA PRO A 53 -13.24 -4.45 -0.73
C PRO A 53 -13.31 -2.93 -0.94
N ALA A 54 -14.32 -2.45 -1.66
CA ALA A 54 -14.51 -1.03 -1.93
C ALA A 54 -14.87 -0.23 -0.66
N GLU A 55 -15.67 -0.79 0.23
CA GLU A 55 -16.00 -0.19 1.52
C GLU A 55 -14.78 -0.14 2.42
N ARG A 56 -14.03 -1.24 2.55
CA ARG A 56 -12.78 -1.31 3.33
C ARG A 56 -11.72 -0.33 2.81
N ALA A 57 -11.61 -0.17 1.49
CA ALA A 57 -10.70 0.82 0.90
C ALA A 57 -11.12 2.25 1.24
N ARG A 58 -12.42 2.57 1.19
CA ARG A 58 -12.95 3.89 1.61
C ARG A 58 -12.73 4.16 3.09
N ASP A 59 -12.87 3.14 3.93
CA ASP A 59 -12.60 3.23 5.37
C ASP A 59 -11.11 3.43 5.70
N GLY A 60 -10.23 3.19 4.74
CA GLY A 60 -8.80 3.50 4.83
C GLY A 60 -7.90 2.30 4.97
N ILE A 61 -8.29 1.14 4.44
CA ILE A 61 -7.42 -0.02 4.29
C ILE A 61 -6.81 -0.01 2.89
N PHE A 62 -5.51 -0.23 2.81
CA PHE A 62 -4.75 -0.32 1.56
C PHE A 62 -4.04 -1.67 1.51
N LEU A 63 -4.11 -2.35 0.37
CA LEU A 63 -3.38 -3.57 0.10
C LEU A 63 -2.46 -3.36 -1.11
N SER A 64 -1.17 -3.60 -0.91
CA SER A 64 -0.18 -3.73 -1.97
C SER A 64 -0.30 -5.11 -2.60
N PHE A 65 -0.38 -5.16 -3.91
CA PHE A 65 -0.47 -6.41 -4.65
C PHE A 65 0.92 -6.92 -5.05
N GLN A 66 1.10 -8.24 -4.99
CA GLN A 66 2.33 -8.87 -5.48
C GLN A 66 2.56 -8.59 -6.97
N ASN A 67 1.47 -8.56 -7.77
CA ASN A 67 1.50 -8.22 -9.18
C ASN A 67 0.49 -7.10 -9.48
N PRO A 68 0.92 -5.82 -9.50
CA PRO A 68 0.05 -4.71 -9.82
C PRO A 68 -0.55 -4.82 -11.22
N ILE A 69 -1.88 -4.66 -11.33
CA ILE A 69 -2.62 -4.78 -12.58
C ILE A 69 -2.41 -3.53 -13.45
N GLU A 70 -2.33 -3.72 -14.75
CA GLU A 70 -2.35 -2.66 -15.75
C GLU A 70 -3.79 -2.22 -16.01
N VAL A 71 -4.05 -0.91 -15.98
CA VAL A 71 -5.37 -0.35 -16.24
C VAL A 71 -5.29 0.71 -17.34
N PRO A 72 -5.49 0.30 -18.62
CA PRO A 72 -5.51 1.24 -19.74
C PRO A 72 -6.68 2.23 -19.62
N GLY A 73 -6.46 3.47 -20.04
CA GLY A 73 -7.47 4.51 -20.12
C GLY A 73 -7.66 5.34 -18.84
N ILE A 74 -6.91 5.04 -17.76
CA ILE A 74 -6.86 5.90 -16.58
C ILE A 74 -5.41 6.19 -16.20
N THR A 75 -5.04 7.46 -16.16
CA THR A 75 -3.68 7.84 -15.76
C THR A 75 -3.47 7.62 -14.27
N LEU A 76 -2.20 7.35 -13.86
CA LEU A 76 -1.81 7.16 -12.46
C LEU A 76 -2.26 8.35 -11.59
N GLY A 77 -2.06 9.59 -12.06
CA GLY A 77 -2.49 10.78 -11.33
C GLY A 77 -4.01 10.86 -11.17
N ASN A 78 -4.78 10.58 -12.22
CA ASN A 78 -6.24 10.59 -12.15
C ASN A 78 -6.77 9.47 -11.25
N PHE A 79 -6.17 8.28 -11.30
CA PHE A 79 -6.54 7.19 -10.40
C PHE A 79 -6.39 7.59 -8.94
N ILE A 80 -5.21 8.13 -8.56
CA ILE A 80 -4.94 8.56 -7.18
C ILE A 80 -5.90 9.68 -6.75
N ARG A 81 -6.14 10.67 -7.62
CA ARG A 81 -7.05 11.77 -7.32
C ARG A 81 -8.47 11.28 -7.09
N THR A 82 -8.97 10.41 -7.98
CA THR A 82 -10.32 9.84 -7.85
C THR A 82 -10.45 9.03 -6.56
N ALA A 83 -9.45 8.23 -6.22
CA ALA A 83 -9.45 7.45 -4.97
C ALA A 83 -9.50 8.38 -3.73
N LEU A 84 -8.73 9.48 -3.74
CA LEU A 84 -8.78 10.49 -2.68
C LEU A 84 -10.13 11.17 -2.58
N GLU A 85 -10.73 11.56 -3.71
CA GLU A 85 -12.06 12.20 -3.76
C GLU A 85 -13.14 11.27 -3.23
N GLN A 86 -13.10 9.98 -3.58
CA GLN A 86 -14.03 8.97 -3.06
C GLN A 86 -13.89 8.77 -1.55
N ARG A 87 -12.67 8.82 -1.04
CA ARG A 87 -12.41 8.63 0.38
C ARG A 87 -12.79 9.85 1.22
N THR A 88 -12.55 11.06 0.71
CA THR A 88 -12.83 12.31 1.42
C THR A 88 -14.25 12.82 1.21
N GLY A 89 -14.97 12.29 0.22
CA GLY A 89 -16.29 12.77 -0.18
C GLY A 89 -16.31 14.18 -0.77
N SER A 90 -15.15 14.74 -1.11
CA SER A 90 -15.01 16.11 -1.61
C SER A 90 -14.06 16.20 -2.80
N ARG A 91 -14.34 17.15 -3.70
CA ARG A 91 -13.45 17.40 -4.84
C ARG A 91 -12.14 18.05 -4.37
N ILE A 92 -11.04 17.54 -4.91
CA ILE A 92 -9.71 18.04 -4.60
C ILE A 92 -9.28 19.06 -5.67
N ARG A 93 -8.83 20.22 -5.25
CA ARG A 93 -8.29 21.25 -6.16
C ARG A 93 -7.05 20.70 -6.87
N LEU A 94 -7.06 20.72 -8.19
CA LEU A 94 -6.02 20.13 -9.04
C LEU A 94 -4.62 20.67 -8.71
N TRP A 95 -4.51 21.98 -8.44
CA TRP A 95 -3.24 22.60 -8.07
C TRP A 95 -2.63 22.00 -6.79
N ASN A 96 -3.44 21.89 -5.74
CA ASN A 96 -2.98 21.32 -4.48
C ASN A 96 -2.60 19.86 -4.63
N PHE A 97 -3.41 19.10 -5.37
CA PHE A 97 -3.15 17.71 -5.68
C PHE A 97 -1.82 17.53 -6.41
N ARG A 98 -1.58 18.26 -7.50
CA ARG A 98 -0.34 18.17 -8.28
C ARG A 98 0.89 18.54 -7.46
N LYS A 99 0.79 19.52 -6.57
CA LYS A 99 1.88 19.89 -5.67
C LYS A 99 2.26 18.77 -4.70
N GLU A 100 1.27 18.12 -4.09
CA GLU A 100 1.52 17.01 -3.18
C GLU A 100 1.99 15.75 -3.94
N LEU A 101 1.41 15.48 -5.11
CA LEU A 101 1.83 14.38 -5.99
C LEU A 101 3.31 14.51 -6.37
N LYS A 102 3.73 15.71 -6.81
CA LYS A 102 5.13 15.98 -7.14
C LYS A 102 6.06 15.69 -5.97
N LYS A 103 5.75 16.16 -4.76
CA LYS A 103 6.57 15.89 -3.56
C LYS A 103 6.71 14.39 -3.30
N ALA A 104 5.61 13.63 -3.42
CA ALA A 104 5.64 12.20 -3.22
C ALA A 104 6.45 11.48 -4.31
N MET A 105 6.36 11.95 -5.57
CA MET A 105 7.16 11.42 -6.68
C MET A 105 8.65 11.72 -6.50
N ASP A 106 9.01 12.92 -6.00
CA ASP A 106 10.40 13.28 -5.70
C ASP A 106 11.03 12.34 -4.64
N ILE A 107 10.28 11.98 -3.59
CA ILE A 107 10.71 10.99 -2.57
C ILE A 107 11.04 9.64 -3.22
N LEU A 108 10.23 9.22 -4.20
CA LEU A 108 10.36 7.95 -4.90
C LEU A 108 11.29 8.01 -6.11
N GLN A 109 11.92 9.16 -6.36
CA GLN A 109 12.75 9.38 -7.56
C GLN A 109 12.01 8.89 -8.83
N MET A 110 10.79 9.36 -8.99
CA MET A 110 9.89 9.02 -10.09
C MET A 110 9.63 10.27 -10.94
N ASP A 111 9.85 10.18 -12.25
CA ASP A 111 9.62 11.31 -13.15
C ASP A 111 8.15 11.72 -13.17
N GLU A 112 7.89 13.04 -13.23
CA GLU A 112 6.54 13.59 -13.21
C GLU A 112 5.68 13.09 -14.38
N GLU A 113 6.28 12.73 -15.50
CA GLU A 113 5.57 12.20 -16.68
C GLU A 113 4.76 10.93 -16.39
N TYR A 114 5.19 10.11 -15.39
CA TYR A 114 4.46 8.92 -14.99
C TYR A 114 3.07 9.21 -14.43
N ALA A 115 2.85 10.42 -13.90
CA ALA A 115 1.53 10.84 -13.44
C ALA A 115 0.49 10.91 -14.55
N ASP A 116 0.93 11.22 -15.77
CA ASP A 116 0.09 11.37 -16.96
C ASP A 116 0.07 10.09 -17.87
N ARG A 117 0.79 9.03 -17.48
CA ARG A 117 0.75 7.72 -18.13
C ARG A 117 -0.32 6.83 -17.51
N ASP A 118 -0.87 5.93 -18.32
CA ASP A 118 -1.85 4.94 -17.87
C ASP A 118 -1.30 4.05 -16.76
N LEU A 119 -2.13 3.79 -15.75
CA LEU A 119 -1.76 3.07 -14.54
C LEU A 119 -1.09 1.73 -14.86
N ASN A 120 0.19 1.62 -14.52
CA ASN A 120 1.05 0.44 -14.68
C ASN A 120 1.28 -0.03 -16.13
N VAL A 121 0.70 0.60 -17.15
CA VAL A 121 0.83 0.16 -18.53
C VAL A 121 2.25 0.45 -19.05
N GLY A 122 2.96 -0.62 -19.40
CA GLY A 122 4.35 -0.53 -19.87
C GLY A 122 5.36 -0.10 -18.79
N PHE A 123 4.99 -0.15 -17.51
CA PHE A 123 5.92 0.09 -16.43
C PHE A 123 6.76 -1.16 -16.18
N SER A 124 8.04 -0.96 -15.89
CA SER A 124 8.92 -2.01 -15.33
C SER A 124 8.44 -2.46 -13.94
N GLY A 125 8.96 -3.57 -13.45
CA GLY A 125 8.63 -4.04 -12.11
C GLY A 125 8.92 -3.00 -11.02
N GLY A 126 10.07 -2.33 -11.10
CA GLY A 126 10.44 -1.25 -10.17
C GLY A 126 9.51 -0.04 -10.26
N GLU A 127 9.13 0.38 -11.47
CA GLU A 127 8.21 1.50 -11.69
C GLU A 127 6.80 1.18 -11.19
N LYS A 128 6.30 -0.05 -11.42
CA LYS A 128 5.03 -0.52 -10.86
C LYS A 128 5.03 -0.45 -9.33
N LYS A 129 6.13 -0.85 -8.71
CA LYS A 129 6.25 -0.80 -7.25
C LYS A 129 6.35 0.63 -6.72
N LYS A 130 7.11 1.50 -7.40
CA LYS A 130 7.12 2.94 -7.08
C LYS A 130 5.72 3.56 -7.21
N ALA A 131 4.98 3.24 -8.28
CA ALA A 131 3.61 3.71 -8.46
C ALA A 131 2.66 3.24 -7.34
N GLU A 132 2.85 2.04 -6.83
CA GLU A 132 2.09 1.52 -5.70
C GLU A 132 2.43 2.25 -4.39
N ILE A 133 3.71 2.49 -4.11
CA ILE A 133 4.13 3.27 -2.94
C ILE A 133 3.73 4.74 -3.07
N LEU A 134 3.69 5.29 -4.28
CA LEU A 134 3.13 6.62 -4.53
C LEU A 134 1.65 6.70 -4.11
N GLN A 135 0.87 5.68 -4.43
CA GLN A 135 -0.52 5.58 -3.95
C GLN A 135 -0.57 5.53 -2.41
N LEU A 136 0.29 4.74 -1.77
CA LEU A 136 0.39 4.68 -0.31
C LEU A 136 0.68 6.05 0.31
N LEU A 137 1.65 6.80 -0.23
CA LEU A 137 2.04 8.13 0.26
C LEU A 137 0.93 9.17 0.07
N MET A 138 0.21 9.11 -1.05
CA MET A 138 -0.87 10.05 -1.36
C MET A 138 -2.16 9.73 -0.59
N LEU A 139 -2.54 8.47 -0.54
CA LEU A 139 -3.78 8.03 0.11
C LEU A 139 -3.67 8.05 1.64
N LYS A 140 -2.49 7.88 2.21
CA LYS A 140 -2.26 7.85 3.67
C LYS A 140 -3.29 6.98 4.40
N PRO A 141 -3.39 5.69 4.06
CA PRO A 141 -4.38 4.81 4.67
C PRO A 141 -4.17 4.70 6.19
N SER A 142 -5.23 4.32 6.91
CA SER A 142 -5.12 4.02 8.34
C SER A 142 -4.50 2.65 8.61
N LEU A 143 -4.65 1.73 7.65
CA LEU A 143 -3.95 0.44 7.63
C LEU A 143 -3.38 0.19 6.23
N ALA A 144 -2.07 0.02 6.15
CA ALA A 144 -1.40 -0.45 4.94
C ALA A 144 -0.96 -1.90 5.13
N ILE A 145 -1.30 -2.75 4.17
CA ILE A 145 -0.86 -4.14 4.10
C ILE A 145 0.05 -4.26 2.89
N LEU A 146 1.33 -4.54 3.11
CA LEU A 146 2.33 -4.67 2.07
C LEU A 146 2.73 -6.13 1.90
N ASP A 147 2.45 -6.71 0.74
CA ASP A 147 2.78 -8.10 0.42
C ASP A 147 4.02 -8.14 -0.49
N GLU A 148 5.12 -8.74 0.01
CA GLU A 148 6.38 -8.95 -0.70
C GLU A 148 6.87 -7.74 -1.51
N THR A 149 7.11 -6.62 -0.84
CA THR A 149 7.43 -5.33 -1.48
C THR A 149 8.77 -5.29 -2.22
N ASP A 150 9.67 -6.24 -1.98
CA ASP A 150 11.05 -6.27 -2.46
C ASP A 150 11.33 -7.40 -3.47
N SER A 151 10.38 -8.29 -3.71
CA SER A 151 10.57 -9.45 -4.58
C SER A 151 10.75 -9.03 -6.05
N GLY A 152 11.89 -9.43 -6.65
CA GLY A 152 12.19 -9.19 -8.06
C GLY A 152 12.60 -7.75 -8.41
N LEU A 153 12.89 -6.90 -7.44
CA LEU A 153 13.39 -5.54 -7.64
C LEU A 153 14.93 -5.50 -7.64
N ASP A 154 15.48 -4.54 -8.40
CA ASP A 154 16.90 -4.19 -8.26
C ASP A 154 17.15 -3.40 -6.97
N VAL A 155 18.44 -3.27 -6.60
CA VAL A 155 18.86 -2.64 -5.34
C VAL A 155 18.38 -1.19 -5.22
N ASP A 156 18.37 -0.44 -6.31
CA ASP A 156 17.98 0.97 -6.30
C ASP A 156 16.47 1.13 -6.14
N ALA A 157 15.69 0.27 -6.79
CA ALA A 157 14.24 0.21 -6.60
C ALA A 157 13.89 -0.17 -5.15
N VAL A 158 14.56 -1.17 -4.56
CA VAL A 158 14.37 -1.55 -3.15
C VAL A 158 14.63 -0.38 -2.22
N ARG A 159 15.75 0.33 -2.40
CA ARG A 159 16.07 1.52 -1.58
C ARG A 159 15.00 2.61 -1.69
N THR A 160 14.52 2.86 -2.89
CA THR A 160 13.53 3.90 -3.15
C THR A 160 12.17 3.52 -2.55
N VAL A 161 11.75 2.28 -2.70
CA VAL A 161 10.54 1.73 -2.07
C VAL A 161 10.64 1.81 -0.55
N SER A 162 11.78 1.42 0.03
CA SER A 162 12.02 1.49 1.48
C SER A 162 11.88 2.92 2.01
N ARG A 163 12.45 3.93 1.32
CA ARG A 163 12.26 5.35 1.67
C ARG A 163 10.79 5.77 1.68
N GLY A 164 10.02 5.32 0.68
CA GLY A 164 8.59 5.60 0.64
C GLY A 164 7.84 4.99 1.82
N VAL A 165 8.16 3.76 2.20
CA VAL A 165 7.59 3.09 3.36
C VAL A 165 7.98 3.81 4.65
N GLU A 166 9.24 4.19 4.82
CA GLU A 166 9.72 4.99 5.96
C GLU A 166 8.97 6.32 6.06
N GLU A 167 8.75 7.00 4.93
CA GLU A 167 7.99 8.26 4.91
C GLU A 167 6.54 8.06 5.36
N TYR A 168 5.90 6.96 4.91
CA TYR A 168 4.56 6.60 5.38
C TYR A 168 4.55 6.32 6.89
N GLN A 169 5.55 5.64 7.44
CA GLN A 169 5.66 5.32 8.87
C GLN A 169 5.80 6.55 9.77
N LYS A 170 6.25 7.70 9.25
CA LYS A 170 6.24 8.95 10.00
C LYS A 170 4.82 9.42 10.35
N ASN A 171 3.82 8.94 9.62
CA ASN A 171 2.42 9.14 9.93
C ASN A 171 1.97 8.21 11.08
N LYS A 172 2.06 8.68 12.32
CA LYS A 172 1.69 7.93 13.52
C LYS A 172 0.20 7.53 13.61
N ASN A 173 -0.63 7.98 12.66
CA ASN A 173 -2.05 7.61 12.58
C ASN A 173 -2.29 6.39 11.70
N GLY A 174 -1.29 5.91 10.96
CA GLY A 174 -1.35 4.72 10.12
C GLY A 174 -0.69 3.53 10.80
N ALA A 175 -1.26 2.34 10.65
CA ALA A 175 -0.65 1.07 11.00
C ALA A 175 -0.10 0.39 9.74
N LEU A 176 0.96 -0.40 9.88
CA LEU A 176 1.59 -1.10 8.78
C LEU A 176 1.71 -2.59 9.09
N LEU A 177 1.18 -3.42 8.21
CA LEU A 177 1.36 -4.87 8.21
C LEU A 177 2.19 -5.26 6.99
N ILE A 178 3.37 -5.81 7.22
CA ILE A 178 4.26 -6.31 6.17
C ILE A 178 4.18 -7.82 6.16
N LEU A 179 3.88 -8.38 4.99
CA LEU A 179 3.87 -9.82 4.75
C LEU A 179 5.14 -10.16 3.99
N SER A 180 6.11 -10.82 4.62
CA SER A 180 7.43 -11.04 4.04
C SER A 180 7.84 -12.51 4.04
N LEU A 181 8.60 -12.88 3.00
CA LEU A 181 9.46 -14.05 3.01
C LEU A 181 10.75 -13.68 3.77
N ILE A 182 11.03 -14.34 4.86
CA ILE A 182 12.23 -14.43 5.72
C ILE A 182 13.51 -13.61 5.36
N HIS A 183 13.48 -12.51 4.67
CA HIS A 183 14.66 -11.67 4.41
C HIS A 183 14.37 -10.17 4.46
N ILE A 184 13.98 -9.66 5.64
CA ILE A 184 14.29 -8.27 5.94
C ILE A 184 15.65 -8.30 6.64
N SER A 185 16.70 -7.90 5.93
CA SER A 185 17.96 -7.54 6.59
C SER A 185 17.62 -6.42 7.58
N GLU A 186 17.77 -6.70 8.88
CA GLU A 186 17.72 -5.67 9.91
C GLU A 186 18.62 -4.50 9.47
N PRO A 187 18.21 -3.23 9.69
CA PRO A 187 19.13 -2.14 9.55
C PRO A 187 20.30 -2.43 10.49
N THR A 188 21.44 -2.71 9.92
CA THR A 188 22.70 -2.94 10.63
C THR A 188 22.93 -1.68 11.47
N ARG A 189 22.64 -1.73 12.77
CA ARG A 189 23.28 -0.84 13.72
C ARG A 189 24.76 -1.16 13.63
N GLN A 190 25.49 -0.35 12.87
CA GLN A 190 26.93 -0.30 13.05
C GLN A 190 27.15 0.16 14.50
N ALA A 191 27.58 -0.79 15.33
CA ALA A 191 28.19 -0.47 16.61
C ALA A 191 29.50 0.22 16.30
N GLU A 192 29.61 1.47 16.75
CA GLU A 192 30.91 2.11 16.98
C GLU A 192 31.64 1.42 18.12
#